data_bcabdb1385bc50a7790a9ad6d9d601d2
#
_entry.id   bcabdb1385bc50a7790a9ad6d9d601d2
#
_cell.length_a   1.000
_cell.length_b   1.000
_cell.length_c   1.000
_cell.angle_alpha   90.00
_cell.angle_beta   90.00
_cell.angle_gamma   90.00
#
_symmetry.space_group_name_H-M   'P 1'
#
loop_
_entity.id
_entity.type
_entity.pdbx_description
1 polymer ?
#
loop_
_entity_poly.entity_id
_entity_poly.type
_entity_poly.pdbx_seq_one_letter_code
_entity_poly.pdbx_strand_id
1 'polypeptide(L)'
;MNRILIVKMSSMGDVVHAQPLATDLRAQFPDARIEWVVESAFSALPAMNPAVDEVIPLSWRRWRKSLGKSETRAAMQAFWQTLRGRRYDWILDCQGLIKSAAVVRMARGGVRVGPDRASAREPLAALAYDRPVPVPRDWHVVRRNRAIGAGAFGYSIDTPARFGLTVPHLGIDEAPWLPQGR
;
A
#
# COMPACT_ATOMS: atom_id res chain seq x y z
N MET A 1 11.76 10.63 -11.77
CA MET A 1 10.90 10.31 -10.63
C MET A 1 11.53 9.13 -9.90
N ASN A 2 11.92 9.31 -8.66
CA ASN A 2 12.86 8.37 -8.03
C ASN A 2 12.23 7.52 -6.90
N ARG A 3 11.18 8.00 -6.21
CA ARG A 3 10.63 7.26 -5.06
C ARG A 3 9.12 7.45 -4.88
N ILE A 4 8.39 6.33 -4.85
CA ILE A 4 6.94 6.26 -4.66
C ILE A 4 6.64 5.50 -3.38
N LEU A 5 5.77 6.03 -2.52
CA LEU A 5 5.26 5.35 -1.35
C LEU A 5 3.81 4.91 -1.58
N ILE A 6 3.52 3.63 -1.40
CA ILE A 6 2.17 3.09 -1.34
C ILE A 6 1.76 2.96 0.13
N VAL A 7 0.61 3.48 0.51
CA VAL A 7 0.03 3.31 1.83
C VAL A 7 -1.24 2.47 1.72
N LYS A 8 -1.10 1.19 2.06
CA LYS A 8 -2.23 0.23 2.19
C LYS A 8 -1.92 -0.72 3.34
N MET A 9 -2.46 -0.42 4.51
CA MET A 9 -2.02 -1.04 5.76
C MET A 9 -2.75 -2.34 6.09
N SER A 10 -4.04 -2.45 5.79
CA SER A 10 -4.92 -3.57 6.17
C SER A 10 -6.26 -3.52 5.40
N SER A 11 -7.10 -4.56 5.35
CA SER A 11 -6.86 -5.91 5.87
C SER A 11 -6.03 -6.76 4.90
N MET A 12 -5.84 -8.06 5.21
CA MET A 12 -5.08 -8.98 4.35
C MET A 12 -5.60 -8.97 2.90
N GLY A 13 -6.89 -9.20 2.69
CA GLY A 13 -7.51 -9.17 1.36
C GLY A 13 -7.35 -7.81 0.66
N ASP A 14 -7.45 -6.70 1.41
CA ASP A 14 -7.24 -5.35 0.87
C ASP A 14 -5.80 -5.15 0.38
N VAL A 15 -4.80 -5.72 1.07
CA VAL A 15 -3.39 -5.67 0.68
C VAL A 15 -3.16 -6.50 -0.59
N VAL A 16 -3.78 -7.70 -0.68
CA VAL A 16 -3.74 -8.50 -1.92
C VAL A 16 -4.39 -7.74 -3.09
N HIS A 17 -5.55 -7.14 -2.89
CA HIS A 17 -6.26 -6.39 -3.93
C HIS A 17 -5.53 -5.12 -4.38
N ALA A 18 -4.54 -4.66 -3.65
CA ALA A 18 -3.74 -3.49 -4.04
C ALA A 18 -2.44 -3.87 -4.78
N GLN A 19 -2.07 -5.15 -4.85
CA GLN A 19 -0.86 -5.60 -5.55
C GLN A 19 -0.77 -5.13 -7.01
N PRO A 20 -1.87 -5.16 -7.80
CA PRO A 20 -1.83 -4.71 -9.18
C PRO A 20 -1.43 -3.24 -9.34
N LEU A 21 -1.67 -2.38 -8.36
CA LEU A 21 -1.18 -1.01 -8.40
C LEU A 21 0.36 -0.96 -8.43
N ALA A 22 1.03 -1.76 -7.59
CA ALA A 22 2.51 -1.79 -7.59
C ALA A 22 3.05 -2.28 -8.93
N THR A 23 2.40 -3.31 -9.51
CA THR A 23 2.76 -3.84 -10.83
C THR A 23 2.55 -2.80 -11.94
N ASP A 24 1.44 -2.06 -11.91
CA ASP A 24 1.19 -0.95 -12.85
C ASP A 24 2.26 0.14 -12.71
N LEU A 25 2.57 0.54 -11.48
CA LEU A 25 3.60 1.56 -11.22
C LEU A 25 4.97 1.13 -11.71
N ARG A 26 5.38 -0.13 -11.51
CA ARG A 26 6.64 -0.66 -12.02
C ARG A 26 6.69 -0.66 -13.54
N ALA A 27 5.58 -1.01 -14.19
CA ALA A 27 5.48 -0.99 -15.65
C ALA A 27 5.59 0.43 -16.22
N GLN A 28 5.01 1.43 -15.54
CA GLN A 28 5.07 2.84 -15.96
C GLN A 28 6.40 3.52 -15.60
N PHE A 29 7.03 3.10 -14.52
CA PHE A 29 8.23 3.71 -13.95
C PHE A 29 9.26 2.64 -13.56
N PRO A 30 9.95 2.03 -14.55
CA PRO A 30 10.86 0.90 -14.29
C PRO A 30 11.98 1.23 -13.28
N ASP A 31 12.48 2.46 -13.28
CA ASP A 31 13.58 2.91 -12.42
C ASP A 31 13.12 3.53 -11.09
N ALA A 32 11.81 3.62 -10.84
CA ALA A 32 11.31 4.19 -9.59
C ALA A 32 11.49 3.20 -8.44
N ARG A 33 11.91 3.71 -7.26
CA ARG A 33 11.89 2.95 -6.03
C ARG A 33 10.48 2.96 -5.44
N ILE A 34 9.83 1.80 -5.39
CA ILE A 34 8.47 1.62 -4.87
C ILE A 34 8.55 1.02 -3.48
N GLU A 35 8.05 1.77 -2.50
CA GLU A 35 8.02 1.36 -1.08
C GLU A 35 6.57 1.22 -0.62
N TRP A 36 6.32 0.32 0.32
CA TRP A 36 4.95 0.02 0.77
C TRP A 36 4.85 0.00 2.29
N VAL A 37 3.98 0.86 2.85
CA VAL A 37 3.60 0.83 4.27
C VAL A 37 2.44 -0.14 4.47
N VAL A 38 2.64 -1.13 5.35
CA VAL A 38 1.68 -2.19 5.63
C VAL A 38 1.72 -2.61 7.10
N GLU A 39 0.61 -3.12 7.65
CA GLU A 39 0.60 -3.72 9.00
C GLU A 39 1.55 -4.92 9.04
N SER A 40 2.37 -5.05 10.09
CA SER A 40 3.42 -6.07 10.22
C SER A 40 2.93 -7.49 9.95
N ALA A 41 1.69 -7.79 10.36
CA ALA A 41 1.08 -9.11 10.15
C ALA A 41 0.89 -9.47 8.65
N PHE A 42 0.96 -8.49 7.75
CA PHE A 42 0.73 -8.67 6.32
C PHE A 42 1.96 -8.30 5.47
N SER A 43 3.11 -8.04 6.11
CA SER A 43 4.32 -7.55 5.44
C SER A 43 4.87 -8.51 4.38
N ALA A 44 4.66 -9.82 4.56
CA ALA A 44 5.06 -10.80 3.56
C ALA A 44 4.34 -10.63 2.21
N LEU A 45 3.10 -10.15 2.18
CA LEU A 45 2.32 -10.03 0.94
C LEU A 45 2.94 -9.05 -0.06
N PRO A 46 3.21 -7.77 0.29
CA PRO A 46 3.88 -6.89 -0.66
C PRO A 46 5.35 -7.29 -0.91
N ALA A 47 6.01 -7.97 0.04
CA ALA A 47 7.37 -8.47 -0.18
C ALA A 47 7.46 -9.58 -1.25
N MET A 48 6.35 -10.29 -1.51
CA MET A 48 6.25 -11.28 -2.59
C MET A 48 6.08 -10.65 -3.99
N ASN A 49 5.90 -9.35 -4.08
CA ASN A 49 5.75 -8.66 -5.35
C ASN A 49 7.08 -8.02 -5.78
N PRO A 50 7.74 -8.48 -6.84
CA PRO A 50 9.01 -7.93 -7.30
C PRO A 50 8.91 -6.46 -7.77
N ALA A 51 7.70 -5.93 -7.96
CA ALA A 51 7.49 -4.52 -8.21
C ALA A 51 7.75 -3.64 -6.98
N VAL A 52 7.74 -4.22 -5.76
CA VAL A 52 7.96 -3.51 -4.49
C VAL A 52 9.42 -3.69 -4.06
N ASP A 53 10.15 -2.59 -3.96
CA ASP A 53 11.57 -2.62 -3.58
C ASP A 53 11.76 -2.73 -2.05
N GLU A 54 10.83 -2.19 -1.28
CA GLU A 54 10.93 -2.21 0.17
C GLU A 54 9.56 -2.17 0.87
N VAL A 55 9.42 -2.98 1.89
CA VAL A 55 8.23 -3.00 2.76
C VAL A 55 8.57 -2.30 4.07
N ILE A 56 7.72 -1.36 4.49
CA ILE A 56 7.85 -0.62 5.75
C ILE A 56 6.74 -1.09 6.70
N PRO A 57 7.02 -2.03 7.59
CA PRO A 57 6.01 -2.58 8.48
C PRO A 57 5.66 -1.60 9.61
N LEU A 58 4.38 -1.49 9.93
CA LEU A 58 3.91 -0.81 11.12
C LEU A 58 3.03 -1.75 11.94
N SER A 59 2.95 -1.54 13.25
CA SER A 59 2.16 -2.37 14.16
C SER A 59 1.04 -1.57 14.83
N TRP A 60 0.22 -0.88 14.04
CA TRP A 60 -0.82 0.03 14.54
C TRP A 60 -1.76 -0.63 15.55
N ARG A 61 -2.20 -1.87 15.27
CA ARG A 61 -3.10 -2.62 16.15
C ARG A 61 -2.47 -2.92 17.51
N ARG A 62 -1.18 -3.27 17.53
CA ARG A 62 -0.41 -3.53 18.76
C ARG A 62 -0.16 -2.23 19.52
N TRP A 63 0.29 -1.19 18.83
CA TRP A 63 0.60 0.10 19.45
C TRP A 63 -0.59 0.70 20.21
N ARG A 64 -1.78 0.69 19.60
CA ARG A 64 -3.01 1.18 20.25
C ARG A 64 -3.32 0.52 21.60
N LYS A 65 -2.93 -0.75 21.78
CA LYS A 65 -3.20 -1.51 23.00
C LYS A 65 -2.15 -1.31 24.09
N SER A 66 -0.99 -0.73 23.76
CA SER A 66 0.17 -0.69 24.64
C SER A 66 0.97 0.62 24.56
N LEU A 67 0.30 1.75 24.33
CA LEU A 67 0.93 3.08 24.19
C LEU A 67 1.80 3.49 25.38
N GLY A 68 1.45 3.03 26.60
CA GLY A 68 2.22 3.32 27.82
C GLY A 68 3.57 2.60 27.91
N LYS A 69 3.80 1.54 27.13
CA LYS A 69 5.04 0.76 27.21
C LYS A 69 6.18 1.45 26.47
N SER A 70 7.38 1.47 27.07
CA SER A 70 8.61 2.05 26.49
C SER A 70 8.97 1.40 25.16
N GLU A 71 8.84 0.06 25.06
CA GLU A 71 9.09 -0.71 23.85
C GLU A 71 8.17 -0.29 22.69
N THR A 72 6.88 -0.01 22.98
CA THR A 72 5.92 0.46 21.97
C THR A 72 6.32 1.84 21.48
N ARG A 73 6.71 2.75 22.37
CA ARG A 73 7.17 4.09 21.98
C ARG A 73 8.43 4.02 21.13
N ALA A 74 9.40 3.16 21.50
CA ALA A 74 10.62 2.94 20.72
C ALA A 74 10.31 2.40 19.33
N ALA A 75 9.40 1.41 19.21
CA ALA A 75 8.98 0.85 17.93
C ALA A 75 8.25 1.88 17.04
N MET A 76 7.40 2.72 17.63
CA MET A 76 6.76 3.83 16.92
C MET A 76 7.80 4.84 16.43
N GLN A 77 8.76 5.22 17.29
CA GLN A 77 9.83 6.14 16.93
C GLN A 77 10.68 5.60 15.78
N ALA A 78 11.07 4.33 15.83
CA ALA A 78 11.83 3.67 14.76
C ALA A 78 11.08 3.68 13.43
N PHE A 79 9.77 3.37 13.44
CA PHE A 79 8.92 3.45 12.25
C PHE A 79 8.90 4.88 11.67
N TRP A 80 8.68 5.89 12.51
CA TRP A 80 8.64 7.28 12.05
C TRP A 80 9.99 7.77 11.57
N GLN A 81 11.08 7.36 12.20
CA GLN A 81 12.44 7.68 11.74
C GLN A 81 12.69 7.07 10.35
N THR A 82 12.32 5.81 10.13
CA THR A 82 12.43 5.14 8.82
C THR A 82 11.62 5.89 7.76
N LEU A 83 10.35 6.18 8.04
CA LEU A 83 9.46 6.85 7.09
C LEU A 83 9.91 8.28 6.77
N ARG A 84 10.35 9.03 7.79
CA ARG A 84 10.77 10.45 7.67
C ARG A 84 12.23 10.63 7.27
N GLY A 85 13.04 9.58 7.38
CA GLY A 85 14.43 9.56 6.91
C GLY A 85 14.55 9.58 5.38
N ARG A 86 13.42 9.38 4.70
CA ARG A 86 13.32 9.32 3.24
C ARG A 86 12.51 10.48 2.71
N ARG A 87 12.82 10.90 1.47
CA ARG A 87 12.02 11.88 0.75
C ARG A 87 11.35 11.21 -0.43
N TYR A 88 10.04 11.27 -0.50
CA TYR A 88 9.23 10.70 -1.57
C TYR A 88 8.90 11.77 -2.61
N ASP A 89 8.76 11.37 -3.87
CA ASP A 89 8.20 12.22 -4.92
C ASP A 89 6.68 12.10 -4.94
N TRP A 90 6.18 10.89 -4.68
CA TRP A 90 4.75 10.58 -4.65
C TRP A 90 4.39 9.70 -3.46
N ILE A 91 3.25 9.98 -2.85
CA ILE A 91 2.70 9.22 -1.72
C ILE A 91 1.25 8.89 -2.06
N LEU A 92 0.96 7.60 -2.29
CA LEU A 92 -0.34 7.10 -2.75
C LEU A 92 -1.07 6.41 -1.60
N ASP A 93 -2.17 6.98 -1.14
CA ASP A 93 -3.06 6.33 -0.15
C ASP A 93 -4.18 5.57 -0.84
N CYS A 94 -4.12 4.24 -0.78
CA CYS A 94 -5.14 3.34 -1.28
C CYS A 94 -6.10 2.85 -0.20
N GLN A 95 -5.96 3.37 1.02
CA GLN A 95 -6.80 2.99 2.16
C GLN A 95 -7.98 3.94 2.37
N GLY A 96 -7.75 5.25 2.29
CA GLY A 96 -8.76 6.28 2.48
C GLY A 96 -9.35 6.32 3.88
N LEU A 97 -8.54 6.08 4.92
CA LEU A 97 -8.90 6.14 6.33
C LEU A 97 -8.08 7.22 7.05
N ILE A 98 -8.59 7.80 8.13
CA ILE A 98 -7.88 8.81 8.94
C ILE A 98 -6.50 8.30 9.39
N LYS A 99 -6.42 7.02 9.78
CA LYS A 99 -5.15 6.43 10.20
C LYS A 99 -4.11 6.34 9.07
N SER A 100 -4.52 6.08 7.81
CA SER A 100 -3.62 6.07 6.66
C SER A 100 -3.27 7.50 6.25
N ALA A 101 -4.23 8.40 6.31
CA ALA A 101 -4.03 9.82 6.08
C ALA A 101 -2.97 10.42 7.03
N ALA A 102 -2.95 9.99 8.31
CA ALA A 102 -1.91 10.38 9.25
C ALA A 102 -0.51 9.91 8.79
N VAL A 103 -0.39 8.67 8.32
CA VAL A 103 0.87 8.14 7.76
C VAL A 103 1.31 8.98 6.55
N VAL A 104 0.39 9.26 5.62
CA VAL A 104 0.62 10.09 4.44
C VAL A 104 1.13 11.49 4.81
N ARG A 105 0.51 12.13 5.80
CA ARG A 105 0.91 13.49 6.26
C ARG A 105 2.26 13.51 6.97
N MET A 106 2.64 12.42 7.63
CA MET A 106 3.91 12.31 8.36
C MET A 106 5.08 11.91 7.46
N ALA A 107 4.83 11.29 6.29
CA ALA A 107 5.86 11.04 5.28
C ALA A 107 6.38 12.35 4.69
N ARG A 108 7.69 12.40 4.37
CA ARG A 108 8.36 13.63 3.91
C ARG A 108 8.35 13.75 2.39
N GLY A 109 8.08 14.94 1.93
CA GLY A 109 8.13 15.30 0.51
C GLY A 109 6.85 14.93 -0.23
N GLY A 110 6.93 14.93 -1.53
CA GLY A 110 5.99 14.36 -2.47
C GLY A 110 4.61 14.98 -2.59
N VAL A 111 3.99 14.67 -3.72
CA VAL A 111 2.57 14.91 -3.94
C VAL A 111 1.78 13.78 -3.29
N ARG A 112 0.86 14.12 -2.41
CA ARG A 112 0.00 13.18 -1.70
C ARG A 112 -1.26 12.95 -2.50
N VAL A 113 -1.49 11.71 -2.89
CA VAL A 113 -2.63 11.30 -3.71
C VAL A 113 -3.47 10.29 -2.94
N GLY A 114 -4.76 10.40 -3.02
CA GLY A 114 -5.69 9.44 -2.41
C GLY A 114 -7.10 9.66 -2.89
N PRO A 115 -8.07 8.85 -2.45
CA PRO A 115 -9.45 9.00 -2.87
C PRO A 115 -10.02 10.36 -2.43
N ASP A 116 -10.84 10.97 -3.27
CA ASP A 116 -11.53 12.19 -2.91
C ASP A 116 -12.53 12.00 -1.76
N ARG A 117 -13.16 13.08 -1.30
CA ARG A 117 -14.09 13.04 -0.16
C ARG A 117 -15.28 12.11 -0.39
N ALA A 118 -15.77 11.99 -1.62
CA ALA A 118 -16.90 11.13 -1.96
C ALA A 118 -16.50 9.65 -2.02
N SER A 119 -15.26 9.38 -2.42
CA SER A 119 -14.71 8.03 -2.64
C SER A 119 -14.03 7.45 -1.41
N ALA A 120 -13.47 8.30 -0.54
CA ALA A 120 -12.78 7.87 0.66
C ALA A 120 -13.72 7.08 1.60
N ARG A 121 -13.17 6.07 2.25
CA ARG A 121 -13.91 5.28 3.25
C ARG A 121 -14.27 6.12 4.47
N GLU A 122 -13.35 6.99 4.90
CA GLU A 122 -13.58 8.05 5.88
C GLU A 122 -13.37 9.40 5.17
N PRO A 123 -14.43 10.19 4.94
CA PRO A 123 -14.35 11.42 4.12
C PRO A 123 -13.30 12.45 4.59
N LEU A 124 -13.00 12.48 5.90
CA LEU A 124 -11.98 13.38 6.46
C LEU A 124 -10.56 13.02 6.02
N ALA A 125 -10.31 11.78 5.59
CA ALA A 125 -9.00 11.39 5.07
C ALA A 125 -8.59 12.20 3.84
N ALA A 126 -9.56 12.64 3.04
CA ALA A 126 -9.32 13.42 1.83
C ALA A 126 -8.61 14.78 2.10
N LEU A 127 -8.70 15.30 3.32
CA LEU A 127 -7.99 16.52 3.72
C LEU A 127 -6.46 16.35 3.79
N ALA A 128 -5.97 15.10 3.75
CA ALA A 128 -4.54 14.81 3.76
C ALA A 128 -3.91 14.84 2.36
N TYR A 129 -4.71 14.86 1.31
CA TYR A 129 -4.22 14.70 -0.06
C TYR A 129 -4.11 16.05 -0.77
N ASP A 130 -2.99 16.25 -1.47
CA ASP A 130 -2.75 17.40 -2.32
C ASP A 130 -3.48 17.23 -3.67
N ARG A 131 -3.66 15.95 -4.09
CA ARG A 131 -4.36 15.57 -5.31
C ARG A 131 -5.39 14.47 -5.03
N PRO A 132 -6.62 14.83 -4.66
CA PRO A 132 -7.70 13.88 -4.48
C PRO A 132 -8.15 13.32 -5.83
N VAL A 133 -8.38 11.99 -5.88
CA VAL A 133 -8.80 11.26 -7.09
C VAL A 133 -10.23 10.76 -6.88
N PRO A 134 -11.17 11.09 -7.78
CA PRO A 134 -12.51 10.51 -7.76
C PRO A 134 -12.43 9.01 -8.15
N VAL A 135 -12.89 8.15 -7.27
CA VAL A 135 -12.91 6.69 -7.49
C VAL A 135 -14.30 6.16 -7.19
N PRO A 136 -15.08 5.75 -8.19
CA PRO A 136 -16.44 5.25 -8.00
C PRO A 136 -16.49 4.10 -6.98
N ARG A 137 -17.46 4.16 -6.05
CA ARG A 137 -17.59 3.18 -4.97
C ARG A 137 -18.10 1.82 -5.44
N ASP A 138 -18.81 1.77 -6.55
CA ASP A 138 -19.33 0.58 -7.22
C ASP A 138 -18.27 -0.21 -7.98
N TRP A 139 -17.10 0.39 -8.20
CA TRP A 139 -15.99 -0.34 -8.83
C TRP A 139 -15.43 -1.42 -7.90
N HIS A 140 -15.05 -2.54 -8.51
CA HIS A 140 -14.33 -3.59 -7.80
C HIS A 140 -13.06 -3.03 -7.13
N VAL A 141 -12.76 -3.49 -5.91
CA VAL A 141 -11.68 -2.95 -5.06
C VAL A 141 -10.30 -2.92 -5.77
N VAL A 142 -10.00 -3.90 -6.61
CA VAL A 142 -8.76 -3.93 -7.42
C VAL A 142 -8.71 -2.71 -8.35
N ARG A 143 -9.78 -2.45 -9.10
CA ARG A 143 -9.86 -1.31 -10.01
C ARG A 143 -9.76 0.02 -9.26
N ARG A 144 -10.36 0.10 -8.07
CA ARG A 144 -10.30 1.29 -7.20
C ARG A 144 -8.88 1.58 -6.74
N ASN A 145 -8.11 0.56 -6.34
CA ASN A 145 -6.70 0.74 -5.95
C ASN A 145 -5.85 1.21 -7.14
N ARG A 146 -6.01 0.59 -8.33
CA ARG A 146 -5.31 0.98 -9.57
C ARG A 146 -5.64 2.41 -9.99
N ALA A 147 -6.89 2.83 -9.80
CA ALA A 147 -7.36 4.17 -10.15
C ALA A 147 -6.63 5.29 -9.39
N ILE A 148 -6.15 5.03 -8.18
CA ILE A 148 -5.34 6.02 -7.43
C ILE A 148 -4.04 6.32 -8.20
N GLY A 149 -3.35 5.27 -8.69
CA GLY A 149 -2.16 5.45 -9.52
C GLY A 149 -2.48 6.10 -10.87
N ALA A 150 -3.53 5.63 -11.55
CA ALA A 150 -3.97 6.21 -12.82
C ALA A 150 -4.31 7.69 -12.68
N GLY A 151 -5.03 8.07 -11.63
CA GLY A 151 -5.35 9.46 -11.32
C GLY A 151 -4.13 10.30 -10.95
N ALA A 152 -3.10 9.69 -10.35
CA ALA A 152 -1.84 10.37 -10.06
C ALA A 152 -1.02 10.65 -11.32
N PHE A 153 -0.97 9.71 -12.25
CA PHE A 153 0.01 9.71 -13.34
C PHE A 153 -0.58 9.77 -14.74
N GLY A 154 -1.89 9.63 -14.91
CA GLY A 154 -2.57 9.75 -16.20
C GLY A 154 -2.49 8.51 -17.10
N TYR A 155 -2.14 7.33 -16.58
CA TYR A 155 -2.15 6.10 -17.36
C TYR A 155 -3.52 5.39 -17.33
N SER A 156 -3.81 4.55 -18.36
CA SER A 156 -5.04 3.76 -18.41
C SER A 156 -4.94 2.49 -17.55
N ILE A 157 -6.09 2.09 -16.97
CA ILE A 157 -6.25 0.84 -16.20
C ILE A 157 -7.23 -0.14 -16.88
N ASP A 158 -7.46 0.02 -18.18
CA ASP A 158 -8.37 -0.86 -18.94
C ASP A 158 -7.73 -2.23 -19.26
N THR A 159 -6.46 -2.38 -18.96
CA THR A 159 -5.73 -3.65 -19.06
C THR A 159 -6.08 -4.60 -17.91
N PRO A 160 -6.00 -5.93 -18.11
CA PRO A 160 -6.16 -6.90 -17.03
C PRO A 160 -5.25 -6.63 -15.84
N ALA A 161 -5.79 -6.76 -14.62
CA ALA A 161 -5.02 -6.58 -13.40
C ALA A 161 -3.98 -7.71 -13.23
N ARG A 162 -2.71 -7.35 -13.08
CA ARG A 162 -1.61 -8.29 -12.82
C ARG A 162 -1.18 -8.16 -11.37
N PHE A 163 -1.32 -9.22 -10.59
CA PHE A 163 -0.98 -9.20 -9.16
C PHE A 163 0.53 -9.22 -8.90
N GLY A 164 1.32 -9.79 -9.83
CA GLY A 164 2.77 -9.81 -9.76
C GLY A 164 3.35 -10.62 -8.59
N LEU A 165 2.52 -11.39 -7.87
CA LEU A 165 2.98 -12.15 -6.71
C LEU A 165 3.85 -13.33 -7.16
N THR A 166 5.07 -13.39 -6.65
CA THR A 166 5.94 -14.55 -6.79
C THR A 166 5.86 -15.35 -5.49
N VAL A 167 5.19 -16.49 -5.53
CA VAL A 167 5.11 -17.39 -4.38
C VAL A 167 6.42 -18.20 -4.34
N PRO A 168 7.15 -18.21 -3.20
CA PRO A 168 8.26 -19.14 -3.05
C PRO A 168 7.76 -20.56 -3.31
N HIS A 169 8.56 -21.37 -3.97
CA HIS A 169 8.22 -22.79 -4.21
C HIS A 169 8.17 -23.52 -2.85
N LEU A 170 6.95 -23.75 -2.36
CA LEU A 170 6.74 -24.30 -1.01
C LEU A 170 6.79 -25.85 -1.01
N GLY A 171 7.25 -26.51 -2.07
CA GLY A 171 7.19 -27.97 -2.17
C GLY A 171 5.76 -28.52 -2.09
N ILE A 172 4.78 -27.75 -2.54
CA ILE A 172 3.34 -28.07 -2.43
C ILE A 172 2.99 -29.33 -3.23
N ASP A 173 3.84 -29.71 -4.18
CA ASP A 173 3.68 -30.95 -4.95
C ASP A 173 3.70 -32.22 -4.06
N GLU A 174 4.19 -32.10 -2.82
CA GLU A 174 4.23 -33.18 -1.83
C GLU A 174 3.16 -33.04 -0.72
N ALA A 175 2.27 -32.08 -0.80
CA ALA A 175 1.24 -31.90 0.22
C ALA A 175 0.11 -32.95 0.05
N PRO A 176 -0.04 -33.91 0.97
CA PRO A 176 -0.96 -35.04 0.83
C PRO A 176 -2.44 -34.66 0.87
N TRP A 177 -2.75 -33.39 1.19
CA TRP A 177 -4.09 -32.83 1.24
C TRP A 177 -4.50 -32.03 -0.02
N LEU A 178 -3.57 -31.84 -0.97
CA LEU A 178 -3.91 -31.24 -2.26
C LEU A 178 -4.59 -32.28 -3.15
N PRO A 179 -5.77 -31.99 -3.75
CA PRO A 179 -6.34 -32.85 -4.78
C PRO A 179 -5.32 -32.98 -5.92
N GLN A 180 -4.83 -34.17 -6.14
CA GLN A 180 -4.02 -34.43 -7.32
C GLN A 180 -4.89 -34.16 -8.54
N GLY A 181 -4.55 -33.12 -9.32
CA GLY A 181 -5.32 -32.71 -10.49
C GLY A 181 -5.43 -33.89 -11.48
N ARG A 182 -6.68 -34.17 -11.89
CA ARG A 182 -6.99 -34.99 -13.07
C ARG A 182 -6.91 -34.13 -14.31
#